data_a7e8b6cef6f4a3693fc6c4550b34545c
#
_entry.id   a7e8b6cef6f4a3693fc6c4550b34545c
#
_cell.length_a   1.000
_cell.length_b   1.000
_cell.length_c   1.000
_cell.angle_alpha   90.00
_cell.angle_beta   90.00
_cell.angle_gamma   90.00
#
_symmetry.space_group_name_H-M   'P 1'
#
loop_
_entity.id
_entity.type
_entity.pdbx_description
1 polymer ?
#
loop_
_entity_poly.entity_id
_entity_poly.type
_entity_poly.pdbx_seq_one_letter_code
_entity_poly.pdbx_strand_id
1 'polypeptide(L)'
;MEQFAYRIEARMVKEEDFPYNRKPITHAEDVYNFCKVLQDADIEKLIVLFLSNANEINCIQITPGTISSAVVYPREIIKHAILSGSRSIIMIHNHPMGELSPSDADIQITRRIKEACKIMDLNLMDHFIITTEGYFSFQEKGLL
;
A
#
# COMPACT_ATOMS: atom_id res chain seq x y z
N MET A 1 -21.24 -18.48 35.47
CA MET A 1 -20.59 -18.55 34.12
C MET A 1 -19.30 -17.77 34.19
N GLU A 2 -18.19 -18.44 33.92
CA GLU A 2 -16.91 -17.76 33.87
C GLU A 2 -16.83 -16.86 32.64
N GLN A 3 -16.34 -15.63 32.81
CA GLN A 3 -16.08 -14.69 31.72
C GLN A 3 -14.57 -14.57 31.54
N PHE A 4 -14.11 -14.64 30.29
CA PHE A 4 -12.71 -14.57 29.94
C PHE A 4 -12.40 -13.28 29.17
N ALA A 5 -11.23 -12.69 29.44
CA ALA A 5 -10.66 -11.66 28.58
C ALA A 5 -10.06 -12.31 27.33
N TYR A 6 -10.13 -11.60 26.21
CA TYR A 6 -9.54 -12.05 24.96
C TYR A 6 -8.21 -11.34 24.71
N ARG A 7 -7.23 -12.12 24.21
CA ARG A 7 -5.96 -11.61 23.73
C ARG A 7 -5.99 -11.53 22.21
N ILE A 8 -5.51 -10.42 21.65
CA ILE A 8 -5.28 -10.32 20.21
C ILE A 8 -3.95 -10.99 19.90
N GLU A 9 -3.95 -11.89 18.92
CA GLU A 9 -2.75 -12.52 18.39
C GLU A 9 -2.73 -12.29 16.87
N ALA A 10 -1.66 -11.67 16.40
CA ALA A 10 -1.45 -11.40 14.99
C ALA A 10 -0.18 -12.11 14.50
N ARG A 11 -0.22 -12.62 13.28
CA ARG A 11 0.93 -13.26 12.64
C ARG A 11 1.04 -12.83 11.18
N MET A 12 2.27 -12.76 10.68
CA MET A 12 2.53 -12.61 9.25
C MET A 12 2.53 -13.97 8.58
N VAL A 13 1.98 -14.02 7.37
CA VAL A 13 1.93 -15.22 6.52
C VAL A 13 2.76 -14.94 5.27
N LYS A 14 3.52 -15.92 4.81
CA LYS A 14 4.32 -15.80 3.59
C LYS A 14 3.42 -15.55 2.38
N GLU A 15 3.76 -14.52 1.61
CA GLU A 15 3.11 -14.21 0.33
C GLU A 15 3.98 -14.69 -0.83
N GLU A 16 3.50 -15.67 -1.57
CA GLU A 16 4.29 -16.36 -2.60
C GLU A 16 4.26 -15.65 -3.96
N ASP A 17 3.22 -14.85 -4.22
CA ASP A 17 3.08 -14.10 -5.49
C ASP A 17 4.02 -12.90 -5.58
N PHE A 18 4.60 -12.48 -4.44
CA PHE A 18 5.51 -11.34 -4.35
C PHE A 18 6.86 -11.76 -3.75
N PRO A 19 7.69 -12.48 -4.48
CA PRO A 19 9.03 -12.82 -4.00
C PRO A 19 9.85 -11.56 -3.73
N TYR A 20 10.48 -11.52 -2.56
CA TYR A 20 11.24 -10.36 -2.11
C TYR A 20 12.62 -10.78 -1.59
N ASN A 21 13.66 -10.16 -2.10
CA ASN A 21 15.06 -10.45 -1.76
C ASN A 21 15.65 -9.52 -0.69
N ARG A 22 14.80 -8.80 0.04
CA ARG A 22 15.18 -7.80 1.06
C ARG A 22 16.02 -6.63 0.55
N LYS A 23 15.94 -6.33 -0.74
CA LYS A 23 16.56 -5.13 -1.28
C LYS A 23 15.75 -3.89 -0.84
N PRO A 24 16.39 -2.86 -0.23
CA PRO A 24 15.69 -1.64 0.14
C PRO A 24 15.05 -0.95 -1.07
N ILE A 25 13.90 -0.35 -0.86
CA ILE A 25 13.25 0.52 -1.84
C ILE A 25 13.94 1.87 -1.81
N THR A 26 14.59 2.22 -2.90
CA THR A 26 15.35 3.48 -3.02
C THR A 26 14.83 4.39 -4.13
N HIS A 27 14.19 3.82 -5.14
CA HIS A 27 13.67 4.54 -6.30
C HIS A 27 12.25 4.07 -6.64
N ALA A 28 11.52 4.89 -7.37
CA ALA A 28 10.18 4.55 -7.86
C ALA A 28 10.17 3.26 -8.70
N GLU A 29 11.22 3.04 -9.47
CA GLU A 29 11.38 1.81 -10.27
C GLU A 29 11.46 0.53 -9.43
N ASP A 30 12.01 0.60 -8.21
CA ASP A 30 12.05 -0.56 -7.31
C ASP A 30 10.63 -0.99 -6.94
N VAL A 31 9.75 -0.02 -6.67
CA VAL A 31 8.33 -0.26 -6.38
C VAL A 31 7.62 -0.83 -7.61
N TYR A 32 7.82 -0.21 -8.76
CA TYR A 32 7.21 -0.66 -10.01
C TYR A 32 7.60 -2.10 -10.33
N ASN A 33 8.89 -2.42 -10.26
CA ASN A 33 9.38 -3.77 -10.54
C ASN A 33 8.85 -4.80 -9.54
N PHE A 34 8.73 -4.45 -8.27
CA PHE A 34 8.17 -5.35 -7.25
C PHE A 34 6.68 -5.63 -7.48
N CYS A 35 5.92 -4.62 -7.87
CA CYS A 35 4.47 -4.72 -8.06
C CYS A 35 4.06 -4.89 -9.54
N LYS A 36 4.99 -5.16 -10.43
CA LYS A 36 4.74 -5.24 -11.88
C LYS A 36 3.69 -6.30 -12.25
N VAL A 37 3.56 -7.35 -11.45
CA VAL A 37 2.53 -8.38 -11.63
C VAL A 37 1.10 -7.81 -11.62
N LEU A 38 0.90 -6.64 -11.02
CA LEU A 38 -0.41 -5.97 -11.00
C LEU A 38 -0.84 -5.42 -12.37
N GLN A 39 0.11 -5.16 -13.27
CA GLN A 39 -0.24 -4.56 -14.57
C GLN A 39 -1.13 -5.45 -15.42
N ASP A 40 -1.06 -6.77 -15.22
CA ASP A 40 -1.82 -7.78 -15.96
C ASP A 40 -3.10 -8.19 -15.23
N ALA A 41 -3.41 -7.62 -14.08
CA ALA A 41 -4.62 -7.92 -13.35
C ALA A 41 -5.85 -7.36 -14.07
N ASP A 42 -6.87 -8.20 -14.26
CA ASP A 42 -8.14 -7.86 -14.91
C ASP A 42 -9.07 -7.04 -14.01
N ILE A 43 -8.82 -7.05 -12.72
CA ILE A 43 -9.55 -6.27 -11.72
C ILE A 43 -8.61 -5.30 -11.00
N GLU A 44 -9.16 -4.20 -10.52
CA GLU A 44 -8.43 -3.25 -9.70
C GLU A 44 -8.07 -3.89 -8.34
N LYS A 45 -6.82 -3.72 -7.92
CA LYS A 45 -6.31 -4.16 -6.63
C LYS A 45 -5.52 -3.05 -5.99
N LEU A 46 -5.63 -2.93 -4.67
CA LEU A 46 -4.77 -2.09 -3.87
C LEU A 46 -3.74 -2.95 -3.15
N ILE A 47 -2.47 -2.64 -3.32
CA ILE A 47 -1.39 -3.17 -2.50
C ILE A 47 -0.84 -2.06 -1.64
N VAL A 48 -0.56 -2.37 -0.38
CA VAL A 48 0.15 -1.48 0.53
C VAL A 48 1.42 -2.19 0.97
N LEU A 49 2.57 -1.54 0.73
CA LEU A 49 3.86 -1.98 1.23
C LEU A 49 4.13 -1.30 2.57
N PHE A 50 4.51 -2.08 3.56
CA PHE A 50 4.89 -1.62 4.89
C PHE A 50 6.39 -1.74 5.07
N LEU A 51 7.07 -0.60 5.28
CA LEU A 51 8.52 -0.51 5.22
C LEU A 51 9.12 -0.23 6.59
N SER A 52 10.28 -0.85 6.83
CA SER A 52 11.14 -0.55 7.97
C SER A 52 11.84 0.81 7.85
N ASN A 53 12.58 1.22 8.90
CA ASN A 53 13.45 2.39 8.82
C ASN A 53 14.55 2.29 7.75
N ALA A 54 14.92 1.08 7.34
CA ALA A 54 15.89 0.84 6.28
C ALA A 54 15.23 0.77 4.89
N ASN A 55 13.95 1.11 4.78
CA ASN A 55 13.14 1.00 3.55
C ASN A 55 13.04 -0.43 3.00
N GLU A 56 13.22 -1.42 3.84
CA GLU A 56 12.94 -2.81 3.49
C GLU A 56 11.45 -3.12 3.71
N ILE A 57 10.87 -3.95 2.86
CA ILE A 57 9.49 -4.39 2.99
C ILE A 57 9.38 -5.37 4.15
N ASN A 58 8.66 -4.97 5.21
CA ASN A 58 8.33 -5.85 6.33
C ASN A 58 7.17 -6.79 5.99
N CYS A 59 6.13 -6.25 5.38
CA CYS A 59 4.98 -7.02 4.91
C CYS A 59 4.21 -6.25 3.85
N ILE A 60 3.25 -6.91 3.23
CA ILE A 60 2.32 -6.33 2.26
C ILE A 60 0.89 -6.61 2.68
N GLN A 61 -0.03 -5.75 2.27
CA GLN A 61 -1.47 -5.95 2.33
C GLN A 61 -2.02 -5.90 0.92
N ILE A 62 -2.85 -6.87 0.56
CA ILE A 62 -3.51 -6.92 -0.75
C ILE A 62 -5.01 -6.82 -0.52
N THR A 63 -5.64 -5.85 -1.15
CA THR A 63 -7.09 -5.65 -1.09
C THR A 63 -7.64 -5.67 -2.52
N PRO A 64 -8.49 -6.64 -2.88
CA PRO A 64 -9.16 -6.64 -4.17
C PRO A 64 -10.27 -5.58 -4.21
N GLY A 65 -10.54 -5.06 -5.40
CA GLY A 65 -11.62 -4.10 -5.65
C GLY A 65 -11.15 -2.67 -5.86
N THR A 66 -12.09 -1.80 -6.22
CA THR A 66 -11.80 -0.41 -6.56
C THR A 66 -11.37 0.39 -5.33
N ILE A 67 -10.50 1.35 -5.55
CA ILE A 67 -10.09 2.34 -4.52
C ILE A 67 -11.24 3.26 -4.10
N SER A 68 -12.40 3.19 -4.78
CA SER A 68 -13.55 3.98 -4.38
C SER A 68 -13.76 3.86 -2.87
N SER A 69 -13.97 4.97 -2.24
CA SER A 69 -13.92 5.27 -0.81
C SER A 69 -14.61 4.29 0.16
N ALA A 70 -15.40 3.33 -0.35
CA ALA A 70 -16.12 2.36 0.46
C ALA A 70 -15.25 1.16 0.91
N VAL A 71 -14.08 0.92 0.31
CA VAL A 71 -13.29 -0.29 0.51
C VAL A 71 -11.96 -0.05 1.22
N VAL A 72 -11.44 1.17 1.22
CA VAL A 72 -10.14 1.50 1.83
C VAL A 72 -10.34 2.29 3.13
N TYR A 73 -10.06 1.64 4.24
CA TYR A 73 -10.15 2.26 5.55
C TYR A 73 -8.74 2.56 6.10
N PRO A 74 -8.43 3.83 6.42
CA PRO A 74 -7.15 4.20 7.03
C PRO A 74 -6.80 3.35 8.25
N ARG A 75 -7.80 3.04 9.11
CA ARG A 75 -7.58 2.24 10.31
C ARG A 75 -6.99 0.85 10.03
N GLU A 76 -7.38 0.22 8.92
CA GLU A 76 -6.88 -1.12 8.56
C GLU A 76 -5.42 -1.05 8.09
N ILE A 77 -5.08 -0.03 7.32
CA ILE A 77 -3.70 0.21 6.88
C ILE A 77 -2.81 0.53 8.07
N ILE A 78 -3.23 1.45 8.93
CA ILE A 78 -2.47 1.85 10.12
C ILE A 78 -2.29 0.69 11.08
N LYS A 79 -3.33 -0.12 11.29
CA LYS A 79 -3.26 -1.33 12.11
C LYS A 79 -2.11 -2.25 11.65
N HIS A 80 -2.02 -2.52 10.36
CA HIS A 80 -0.98 -3.38 9.81
C HIS A 80 0.42 -2.73 9.88
N ALA A 81 0.51 -1.42 9.68
CA ALA A 81 1.76 -0.69 9.87
C ALA A 81 2.30 -0.83 11.30
N ILE A 82 1.43 -0.67 12.29
CA ILE A 82 1.79 -0.80 13.71
C ILE A 82 2.17 -2.24 14.05
N LEU A 83 1.37 -3.22 13.65
CA LEU A 83 1.61 -4.63 13.93
C LEU A 83 2.89 -5.16 13.29
N SER A 84 3.29 -4.63 12.14
CA SER A 84 4.54 -4.98 11.46
C SER A 84 5.76 -4.19 11.93
N GLY A 85 5.58 -3.24 12.84
CA GLY A 85 6.65 -2.34 13.29
C GLY A 85 7.18 -1.42 12.19
N SER A 86 6.38 -1.16 11.19
CA SER A 86 6.77 -0.36 10.04
C SER A 86 6.70 1.14 10.33
N ARG A 87 7.52 1.92 9.64
CA ARG A 87 7.59 3.38 9.77
C ARG A 87 7.05 4.11 8.56
N SER A 88 7.09 3.47 7.41
CA SER A 88 6.66 4.05 6.16
C SER A 88 5.74 3.10 5.42
N ILE A 89 4.87 3.65 4.61
CA ILE A 89 4.00 2.89 3.72
C ILE A 89 4.07 3.45 2.30
N ILE A 90 3.86 2.58 1.33
CA ILE A 90 3.66 2.92 -0.07
C ILE A 90 2.36 2.26 -0.51
N MET A 91 1.48 3.03 -1.11
CA MET A 91 0.24 2.52 -1.71
C MET A 91 0.46 2.28 -3.21
N ILE A 92 -0.06 1.19 -3.72
CA ILE A 92 0.00 0.88 -5.15
C ILE A 92 -1.35 0.32 -5.58
N HIS A 93 -1.90 0.83 -6.68
CA HIS A 93 -3.03 0.19 -7.32
C HIS A 93 -2.87 0.17 -8.84
N ASN A 94 -3.56 -0.74 -9.49
CA ASN A 94 -3.58 -0.84 -10.94
C ASN A 94 -4.86 -0.20 -11.49
N HIS A 95 -4.74 0.34 -12.70
CA HIS A 95 -5.88 0.75 -13.52
C HIS A 95 -6.03 -0.22 -14.71
N PRO A 96 -6.92 -1.21 -14.64
CA PRO A 96 -7.07 -2.22 -15.70
C PRO A 96 -7.42 -1.63 -17.07
N MET A 97 -8.05 -0.45 -17.09
CA MET A 97 -8.38 0.27 -18.33
C MET A 97 -7.19 1.00 -18.96
N GLY A 98 -6.01 0.97 -18.32
CA GLY A 98 -4.77 1.51 -18.86
C GLY A 98 -4.53 3.00 -18.62
N GLU A 99 -5.41 3.70 -17.92
CA GLU A 99 -5.24 5.13 -17.64
C GLU A 99 -4.28 5.36 -16.47
N LEU A 100 -3.20 6.12 -16.70
CA LEU A 100 -2.22 6.45 -15.66
C LEU A 100 -2.60 7.66 -14.80
N SER A 101 -3.55 8.49 -15.24
CA SER A 101 -3.97 9.64 -14.45
C SER A 101 -4.81 9.22 -13.24
N PRO A 102 -4.59 9.84 -12.06
CA PRO A 102 -5.38 9.54 -10.88
C PRO A 102 -6.82 10.06 -11.02
N SER A 103 -7.77 9.30 -10.50
CA SER A 103 -9.15 9.76 -10.31
C SER A 103 -9.26 10.70 -9.11
N ASP A 104 -10.38 11.42 -9.00
CA ASP A 104 -10.66 12.22 -7.81
C ASP A 104 -10.71 11.36 -6.54
N ALA A 105 -11.23 10.13 -6.65
CA ALA A 105 -11.24 9.17 -5.54
C ALA A 105 -9.82 8.78 -5.12
N ASP A 106 -8.91 8.57 -6.07
CA ASP A 106 -7.49 8.28 -5.79
C ASP A 106 -6.83 9.43 -5.03
N ILE A 107 -7.09 10.66 -5.44
CA ILE A 107 -6.55 11.87 -4.79
C ILE A 107 -7.11 12.00 -3.37
N GLN A 108 -8.41 11.81 -3.20
CA GLN A 108 -9.04 11.92 -1.88
C GLN A 108 -8.54 10.87 -0.90
N ILE A 109 -8.46 9.61 -1.31
CA ILE A 109 -7.96 8.55 -0.43
C ILE A 109 -6.49 8.75 -0.08
N THR A 110 -5.67 9.21 -1.03
CA THR A 110 -4.26 9.51 -0.78
C THR A 110 -4.11 10.58 0.31
N ARG A 111 -4.86 11.67 0.22
CA ARG A 111 -4.87 12.72 1.24
C ARG A 111 -5.30 12.21 2.60
N ARG A 112 -6.38 11.44 2.64
CA ARG A 112 -6.92 10.87 3.87
C ARG A 112 -5.93 9.93 4.56
N ILE A 113 -5.26 9.07 3.80
CA ILE A 113 -4.22 8.18 4.34
C ILE A 113 -3.02 8.97 4.81
N LYS A 114 -2.58 9.97 4.05
CA LYS A 114 -1.47 10.84 4.46
C LYS A 114 -1.72 11.54 5.79
N GLU A 115 -2.91 12.12 5.97
CA GLU A 115 -3.30 12.77 7.23
C GLU A 115 -3.32 11.78 8.40
N ALA A 116 -3.89 10.60 8.20
CA ALA A 116 -3.93 9.56 9.23
C ALA A 116 -2.53 9.07 9.60
N CYS A 117 -1.66 8.85 8.62
CA CYS A 117 -0.26 8.50 8.84
C CYS A 117 0.47 9.55 9.67
N LYS A 118 0.29 10.83 9.34
CA LYS A 118 0.93 11.95 10.05
C LYS A 118 0.56 11.97 11.53
N ILE A 119 -0.72 11.74 11.87
CA ILE A 119 -1.18 11.69 13.27
C ILE A 119 -0.51 10.54 14.03
N MET A 120 -0.22 9.44 13.36
CA MET A 120 0.35 8.21 13.94
C MET A 120 1.87 8.11 13.81
N ASP A 121 2.55 9.20 13.48
CA ASP A 121 4.00 9.23 13.23
C ASP A 121 4.47 8.20 12.19
N LEU A 122 3.63 7.92 11.22
CA LEU A 122 3.93 7.12 10.05
C LEU A 122 4.15 8.03 8.84
N ASN A 123 4.89 7.55 7.86
CA ASN A 123 5.14 8.28 6.62
C ASN A 123 4.49 7.59 5.43
N LEU A 124 3.55 8.26 4.75
CA LEU A 124 3.13 7.84 3.41
C LEU A 124 4.19 8.36 2.43
N MET A 125 5.05 7.45 1.95
CA MET A 125 6.15 7.80 1.05
C MET A 125 5.67 8.12 -0.35
N ASP A 126 4.75 7.32 -0.87
CA ASP A 126 4.20 7.52 -2.22
C ASP A 126 2.89 6.75 -2.42
N HIS A 127 2.21 7.08 -3.50
CA HIS A 127 1.11 6.32 -4.05
C HIS A 127 1.34 6.14 -5.55
N PHE A 128 1.31 4.90 -6.02
CA PHE A 128 1.55 4.54 -7.40
C PHE A 128 0.27 4.05 -8.09
N ILE A 129 0.11 4.44 -9.33
CA ILE A 129 -0.83 3.81 -10.25
C ILE A 129 -0.01 3.00 -11.26
N ILE A 130 -0.33 1.73 -11.46
CA ILE A 130 0.38 0.84 -12.38
C ILE A 130 -0.56 0.41 -13.51
N THR A 131 -0.06 0.50 -14.74
CA THR A 131 -0.71 0.00 -15.94
C THR A 131 0.29 -0.74 -16.81
N THR A 132 -0.15 -1.30 -17.92
CA THR A 132 0.73 -1.89 -18.93
C THR A 132 1.67 -0.86 -19.58
N GLU A 133 1.31 0.43 -19.55
CA GLU A 133 2.10 1.52 -20.11
C GLU A 133 3.20 2.05 -19.16
N GLY A 134 3.17 1.63 -17.89
CA GLY A 134 4.13 2.09 -16.91
C GLY A 134 3.50 2.42 -15.56
N TYR A 135 4.02 3.45 -14.89
CA TYR A 135 3.52 3.87 -13.60
C TYR A 135 3.36 5.40 -13.51
N PHE A 136 2.49 5.81 -12.58
CA PHE A 136 2.32 7.18 -12.13
C PHE A 136 2.67 7.25 -10.65
N SER A 137 3.53 8.18 -10.23
CA SER A 137 3.89 8.44 -8.83
C SER A 137 3.29 9.77 -8.40
N PHE A 138 2.52 9.75 -7.31
CA PHE A 138 1.96 10.97 -6.72
C PHE A 138 3.04 11.91 -6.23
N GLN A 139 4.13 11.37 -5.66
CA GLN A 139 5.25 12.19 -5.19
C GLN A 139 5.99 12.86 -6.34
N GLU A 140 6.34 12.12 -7.39
CA GLU A 140 7.02 12.69 -8.57
C GLU A 140 6.19 13.79 -9.23
N LYS A 141 4.86 13.72 -9.16
CA LYS A 141 3.94 14.70 -9.72
C LYS A 141 3.54 15.82 -8.75
N GLY A 142 4.09 15.83 -7.54
CA GLY A 142 3.81 16.86 -6.55
C GLY A 142 2.39 16.82 -5.98
N LEU A 143 1.75 15.65 -5.99
CA LEU A 143 0.40 15.45 -5.47
C LEU A 143 0.37 14.84 -4.05
N LEU A 144 1.53 14.61 -3.47
CA LEU A 144 1.65 14.02 -2.15
C LEU A 144 2.06 15.01 -1.06
#